data_8dcec271e78afcdaced2b1bc55854012
#
_entry.id   8dcec271e78afcdaced2b1bc55854012
#
_cell.length_a   1.000
_cell.length_b   1.000
_cell.length_c   1.000
_cell.angle_alpha   90.00
_cell.angle_beta   90.00
_cell.angle_gamma   90.00
#
_symmetry.space_group_name_H-M   'P 1'
#
loop_
_entity.id
_entity.type
_entity.pdbx_description
1 polymer ?
#
loop_
_entity_poly.entity_id
_entity_poly.type
_entity_poly.pdbx_seq_one_letter_code
_entity_poly.pdbx_strand_id
1 'polypeptide(L)'
;AFLVAQQAAKRMLATDADLEHRGSIIFTNASAAIKGYPLSGAFAAASHGKSGLAQSMARELMPKGIHIAHVPIDAAIGWEHEDGSRAHRLAGETVDDNMAHPERIAQLYLELHRQHRSTWAYEVVLRPWTETW
;
A
#
# COMPACT_ATOMS: atom_id res chain seq x y z
N ALA A 1 10.10 -6.87 4.04
CA ALA A 1 9.27 -5.80 4.63
C ALA A 1 9.69 -5.51 6.08
N PHE A 2 9.74 -6.52 6.96
CA PHE A 2 10.00 -6.32 8.41
C PHE A 2 11.28 -5.50 8.69
N LEU A 3 12.43 -5.96 8.20
CA LEU A 3 13.72 -5.30 8.49
C LEU A 3 13.77 -3.85 8.02
N VAL A 4 13.22 -3.56 6.83
CA VAL A 4 13.16 -2.19 6.30
C VAL A 4 12.26 -1.31 7.16
N ALA A 5 11.05 -1.79 7.47
CA ALA A 5 10.11 -1.06 8.30
C ALA A 5 10.63 -0.82 9.72
N GLN A 6 11.31 -1.81 10.32
CA GLN A 6 11.96 -1.67 11.62
C GLN A 6 13.03 -0.58 11.63
N GLN A 7 13.89 -0.54 10.61
CA GLN A 7 14.93 0.49 10.53
C GLN A 7 14.35 1.88 10.26
N ALA A 8 13.32 1.97 9.44
CA ALA A 8 12.59 3.21 9.20
C ALA A 8 11.95 3.72 10.52
N ALA A 9 11.24 2.85 11.24
CA ALA A 9 10.62 3.19 12.52
C ALA A 9 11.64 3.69 13.55
N LYS A 10 12.79 3.01 13.68
CA LYS A 10 13.87 3.45 14.60
C LYS A 10 14.35 4.86 14.27
N ARG A 11 14.56 5.17 13.00
CA ARG A 11 14.99 6.51 12.56
C ARG A 11 13.93 7.57 12.81
N MET A 12 12.67 7.26 12.51
CA MET A 12 11.55 8.18 12.77
C MET A 12 11.34 8.43 14.27
N LEU A 13 11.47 7.40 15.11
CA LEU A 13 11.36 7.54 16.56
C LEU A 13 12.52 8.34 17.17
N ALA A 14 13.66 8.42 16.50
CA ALA A 14 14.80 9.24 16.92
C ALA A 14 14.65 10.73 16.56
N THR A 15 13.62 11.12 15.82
CA THR A 15 13.29 12.53 15.57
C THR A 15 12.64 13.17 16.80
N ASP A 16 12.48 14.49 16.78
CA ASP A 16 11.90 15.24 17.89
C ASP A 16 10.55 14.63 18.34
N ALA A 17 10.42 14.43 19.65
CA ALA A 17 9.22 13.83 20.26
C ALA A 17 7.99 14.74 20.15
N ASP A 18 8.19 16.04 20.01
CA ASP A 18 7.10 17.03 19.91
C ASP A 18 6.51 17.14 18.51
N LEU A 19 7.11 16.46 17.51
CA LEU A 19 6.54 16.40 16.17
C LEU A 19 5.23 15.58 16.19
N GLU A 20 4.15 16.21 15.77
CA GLU A 20 2.84 15.57 15.64
C GLU A 20 2.81 14.46 14.58
N HIS A 21 3.65 14.59 13.56
CA HIS A 21 3.82 13.62 12.47
C HIS A 21 5.31 13.41 12.22
N ARG A 22 5.83 12.26 12.64
CA ARG A 22 7.25 11.87 12.51
C ARG A 22 7.57 11.19 11.19
N GLY A 23 6.58 10.88 10.38
CA GLY A 23 6.72 10.22 9.10
C GLY A 23 5.64 9.18 8.84
N SER A 24 5.70 8.56 7.66
CA SER A 24 4.77 7.51 7.25
C SER A 24 5.50 6.27 6.76
N ILE A 25 4.95 5.10 7.07
CA ILE A 25 5.37 3.81 6.51
C ILE A 25 4.16 3.21 5.81
N ILE A 26 4.22 3.13 4.48
CA ILE A 26 3.13 2.61 3.65
C ILE A 26 3.50 1.21 3.17
N PHE A 27 2.70 0.23 3.56
CA PHE A 27 2.84 -1.16 3.13
C PHE A 27 1.99 -1.39 1.88
N THR A 28 2.61 -1.26 0.70
CA THR A 28 2.00 -1.74 -0.54
C THR A 28 1.82 -3.25 -0.48
N ASN A 29 0.64 -3.73 -0.80
CA ASN A 29 0.32 -5.15 -0.83
C ASN A 29 -0.50 -5.49 -2.08
N ALA A 30 -0.92 -6.72 -2.21
CA ALA A 30 -1.72 -7.22 -3.32
C ALA A 30 -3.06 -7.76 -2.82
N SER A 31 -3.97 -8.07 -3.74
CA SER A 31 -5.22 -8.80 -3.43
C SER A 31 -4.98 -10.12 -2.68
N ALA A 32 -3.82 -10.73 -2.85
CA ALA A 32 -3.39 -11.91 -2.09
C ALA A 32 -3.29 -11.68 -0.56
N ALA A 33 -3.36 -10.45 -0.09
CA ALA A 33 -3.51 -10.13 1.34
C ALA A 33 -4.94 -10.36 1.88
N ILE A 34 -5.90 -10.51 0.97
CA ILE A 34 -7.33 -10.63 1.28
C ILE A 34 -7.88 -11.96 0.73
N LYS A 35 -7.42 -12.36 -0.48
CA LYS A 35 -7.89 -13.55 -1.20
C LYS A 35 -6.73 -14.53 -1.40
N GLY A 36 -6.94 -15.81 -1.11
CA GLY A 36 -6.03 -16.87 -1.53
C GLY A 36 -6.45 -17.43 -2.88
N TYR A 37 -5.54 -17.48 -3.84
CA TYR A 37 -5.79 -18.10 -5.14
C TYR A 37 -5.16 -19.49 -5.25
N PRO A 38 -5.72 -20.40 -6.06
CA PRO A 38 -5.08 -21.67 -6.37
C PRO A 38 -3.65 -21.44 -6.88
N LEU A 39 -2.72 -22.31 -6.50
CA LEU A 39 -1.31 -22.29 -6.89
C LEU A 39 -0.52 -21.05 -6.42
N SER A 40 -1.09 -20.21 -5.55
CA SER A 40 -0.48 -18.98 -5.03
C SER A 40 -0.17 -19.03 -3.54
N GLY A 41 -0.04 -20.21 -2.94
CA GLY A 41 0.09 -20.36 -1.48
C GLY A 41 1.22 -19.55 -0.84
N ALA A 42 2.42 -19.59 -1.41
CA ALA A 42 3.57 -18.84 -0.91
C ALA A 42 3.34 -17.30 -1.00
N PHE A 43 2.77 -16.84 -2.11
CA PHE A 43 2.45 -15.43 -2.31
C PHE A 43 1.35 -14.96 -1.35
N ALA A 44 0.30 -15.77 -1.17
CA ALA A 44 -0.77 -15.48 -0.22
C ALA A 44 -0.23 -15.43 1.22
N ALA A 45 0.58 -16.42 1.64
CA ALA A 45 1.19 -16.45 2.97
C ALA A 45 2.06 -15.20 3.23
N ALA A 46 2.90 -14.81 2.27
CA ALA A 46 3.74 -13.62 2.36
C ALA A 46 2.90 -12.32 2.43
N SER A 47 1.82 -12.25 1.66
CA SER A 47 0.94 -11.07 1.61
C SER A 47 0.12 -10.93 2.89
N HIS A 48 -0.44 -12.01 3.44
CA HIS A 48 -1.11 -12.01 4.74
C HIS A 48 -0.13 -11.71 5.88
N GLY A 49 1.09 -12.26 5.84
CA GLY A 49 2.14 -11.93 6.80
C GLY A 49 2.49 -10.44 6.81
N LYS A 50 2.54 -9.79 5.63
CA LYS A 50 2.75 -8.35 5.51
C LYS A 50 1.58 -7.55 6.08
N SER A 51 0.35 -8.01 5.88
CA SER A 51 -0.87 -7.42 6.46
C SER A 51 -0.82 -7.46 7.99
N GLY A 52 -0.49 -8.62 8.56
CA GLY A 52 -0.33 -8.77 10.02
C GLY A 52 0.78 -7.90 10.59
N LEU A 53 1.91 -7.78 9.88
CA LEU A 53 3.01 -6.87 10.24
C LEU A 53 2.54 -5.41 10.26
N ALA A 54 1.84 -4.97 9.22
CA ALA A 54 1.32 -3.61 9.14
C ALA A 54 0.35 -3.30 10.29
N GLN A 55 -0.53 -4.24 10.63
CA GLN A 55 -1.46 -4.11 11.75
C GLN A 55 -0.73 -3.96 13.11
N SER A 56 0.26 -4.80 13.34
CA SER A 56 1.06 -4.74 14.57
C SER A 56 1.78 -3.40 14.70
N MET A 57 2.46 -2.98 13.63
CA MET A 57 3.17 -1.70 13.61
C MET A 57 2.24 -0.49 13.74
N ALA A 58 1.04 -0.54 13.14
CA ALA A 58 0.07 0.54 13.28
C ALA A 58 -0.33 0.75 14.75
N ARG A 59 -0.65 -0.33 15.46
CA ARG A 59 -1.01 -0.26 16.90
C ARG A 59 0.14 0.23 17.77
N GLU A 60 1.36 -0.13 17.42
CA GLU A 60 2.55 0.27 18.19
C GLU A 60 2.99 1.71 17.90
N LEU A 61 2.96 2.14 16.64
CA LEU A 61 3.68 3.33 16.16
C LEU A 61 2.78 4.54 15.88
N MET A 62 1.51 4.33 15.53
CA MET A 62 0.60 5.46 15.30
C MET A 62 0.42 6.31 16.57
N PRO A 63 0.29 5.74 17.77
CA PRO A 63 0.27 6.55 19.01
C PRO A 63 1.57 7.33 19.27
N LYS A 64 2.67 6.96 18.60
CA LYS A 64 3.97 7.62 18.69
C LYS A 64 4.23 8.62 17.55
N GLY A 65 3.22 8.95 16.75
CA GLY A 65 3.29 9.95 15.69
C GLY A 65 3.82 9.43 14.34
N ILE A 66 3.88 8.11 14.12
CA ILE A 66 4.25 7.53 12.82
C ILE A 66 3.00 6.96 12.15
N HIS A 67 2.62 7.51 11.01
CA HIS A 67 1.48 7.01 10.26
C HIS A 67 1.82 5.69 9.56
N ILE A 68 1.11 4.64 9.89
CA ILE A 68 1.21 3.34 9.24
C ILE A 68 -0.02 3.12 8.37
N ALA A 69 0.19 2.93 7.06
CA ALA A 69 -0.89 2.59 6.14
C ALA A 69 -0.61 1.28 5.41
N HIS A 70 -1.66 0.49 5.20
CA HIS A 70 -1.66 -0.75 4.43
C HIS A 70 -2.51 -0.54 3.18
N VAL A 71 -1.90 -0.72 1.99
CA VAL A 71 -2.55 -0.46 0.70
C VAL A 71 -2.51 -1.74 -0.15
N PRO A 72 -3.51 -2.62 -0.02
CA PRO A 72 -3.74 -3.71 -0.96
C PRO A 72 -4.16 -3.14 -2.32
N ILE A 73 -3.46 -3.53 -3.38
CA ILE A 73 -3.80 -3.18 -4.76
C ILE A 73 -4.42 -4.42 -5.41
N ASP A 74 -5.72 -4.36 -5.62
CA ASP A 74 -6.51 -5.43 -6.27
C ASP A 74 -6.68 -5.10 -7.74
N ALA A 75 -5.55 -5.11 -8.47
CA ALA A 75 -5.48 -4.72 -9.87
C ALA A 75 -4.21 -5.22 -10.55
N ALA A 76 -4.24 -5.32 -11.87
CA ALA A 76 -3.05 -5.21 -12.69
C ALA A 76 -2.60 -3.75 -12.69
N ILE A 77 -1.32 -3.50 -12.40
CA ILE A 77 -0.74 -2.16 -12.46
C ILE A 77 -0.20 -1.95 -13.87
N GLY A 78 -0.83 -1.06 -14.63
CA GLY A 78 -0.48 -0.74 -16.01
C GLY A 78 0.45 0.47 -16.08
N TRP A 79 1.66 0.28 -16.61
CA TRP A 79 2.52 1.42 -16.98
C TRP A 79 2.20 1.90 -18.38
N GLU A 80 2.36 3.19 -18.60
CA GLU A 80 2.13 3.82 -19.89
C GLU A 80 3.33 3.63 -20.82
N HIS A 81 3.07 3.24 -22.06
CA HIS A 81 4.04 3.16 -23.15
C HIS A 81 4.13 4.49 -23.89
N GLU A 82 5.15 4.65 -24.76
CA GLU A 82 5.35 5.86 -25.58
C GLU A 82 4.19 6.16 -26.52
N ASP A 83 3.43 5.16 -26.92
CA ASP A 83 2.23 5.28 -27.76
C ASP A 83 0.95 5.60 -26.99
N GLY A 84 1.04 5.80 -25.66
CA GLY A 84 -0.08 6.09 -24.78
C GLY A 84 -0.88 4.86 -24.35
N SER A 85 -0.56 3.66 -24.85
CA SER A 85 -1.19 2.44 -24.38
C SER A 85 -0.71 2.07 -22.98
N ARG A 86 -1.54 1.30 -22.25
CA ARG A 86 -1.15 0.78 -20.93
C ARG A 86 -1.12 -0.73 -20.96
N ALA A 87 -0.10 -1.30 -20.34
CA ALA A 87 0.05 -2.74 -20.26
C ALA A 87 0.66 -3.19 -18.94
N HIS A 88 0.32 -4.40 -18.56
CA HIS A 88 1.00 -5.20 -17.54
C HIS A 88 1.51 -6.48 -18.20
N ARG A 89 2.57 -7.08 -17.66
CA ARG A 89 3.19 -8.31 -18.22
C ARG A 89 2.21 -9.47 -18.48
N LEU A 90 1.08 -9.50 -17.83
CA LEU A 90 0.07 -10.59 -17.92
C LEU A 90 -1.22 -10.16 -18.62
N ALA A 91 -1.42 -8.87 -18.87
CA ALA A 91 -2.66 -8.34 -19.43
C ALA A 91 -2.41 -7.00 -20.10
N GLY A 92 -3.16 -6.70 -21.15
CA GLY A 92 -3.27 -5.36 -21.72
C GLY A 92 -4.54 -4.67 -21.21
N GLU A 93 -4.60 -3.38 -21.36
CA GLU A 93 -5.81 -2.61 -21.12
C GLU A 93 -6.86 -2.99 -22.17
N THR A 94 -8.03 -3.40 -21.75
CA THR A 94 -9.12 -3.85 -22.64
C THR A 94 -10.29 -2.89 -22.63
N VAL A 95 -10.39 -2.06 -21.61
CA VAL A 95 -11.36 -0.99 -21.41
C VAL A 95 -10.64 0.11 -20.66
N ASP A 96 -10.93 1.36 -20.99
CA ASP A 96 -10.31 2.51 -20.33
C ASP A 96 -10.39 2.40 -18.81
N ASP A 97 -9.26 2.66 -18.15
CA ASP A 97 -9.12 2.64 -16.70
C ASP A 97 -9.41 1.28 -16.03
N ASN A 98 -9.29 0.15 -16.73
CA ASN A 98 -9.42 -1.18 -16.12
C ASN A 98 -8.12 -1.69 -15.47
N MET A 99 -7.07 -0.88 -15.49
CA MET A 99 -5.81 -1.10 -14.78
C MET A 99 -5.56 0.00 -13.75
N ALA A 100 -4.84 -0.33 -12.68
CA ALA A 100 -4.39 0.70 -11.75
C ALA A 100 -3.20 1.47 -12.35
N HIS A 101 -3.30 2.78 -12.38
CA HIS A 101 -2.27 3.67 -12.89
C HIS A 101 -1.25 4.01 -11.79
N PRO A 102 0.07 3.81 -12.00
CA PRO A 102 1.09 4.08 -11.00
C PRO A 102 1.03 5.51 -10.44
N GLU A 103 0.76 6.49 -11.31
CA GLU A 103 0.65 7.90 -10.93
C GLU A 103 -0.55 8.18 -10.00
N ARG A 104 -1.65 7.43 -10.15
CA ARG A 104 -2.81 7.54 -9.26
C ARG A 104 -2.55 6.87 -7.92
N ILE A 105 -1.82 5.75 -7.93
CA ILE A 105 -1.34 5.11 -6.70
C ILE A 105 -0.40 6.04 -5.93
N ALA A 106 0.55 6.68 -6.64
CA ALA A 106 1.49 7.63 -6.04
C ALA A 106 0.78 8.86 -5.45
N GLN A 107 -0.26 9.36 -6.11
CA GLN A 107 -1.09 10.44 -5.60
C GLN A 107 -1.75 10.06 -4.26
N LEU A 108 -2.36 8.88 -4.17
CA LEU A 108 -2.93 8.39 -2.91
C LEU A 108 -1.87 8.30 -1.80
N TYR A 109 -0.65 7.83 -2.12
CA TYR A 109 0.41 7.71 -1.11
C TYR A 109 0.80 9.08 -0.56
N LEU A 110 0.85 10.09 -1.41
CA LEU A 110 1.10 11.46 -0.98
C LEU A 110 -0.04 12.01 -0.12
N GLU A 111 -1.29 11.69 -0.48
CA GLU A 111 -2.47 12.08 0.31
C GLU A 111 -2.46 11.40 1.68
N LEU A 112 -2.18 10.09 1.76
CA LEU A 112 -2.02 9.37 3.03
C LEU A 112 -0.95 10.02 3.92
N HIS A 113 0.21 10.36 3.34
CA HIS A 113 1.28 11.02 4.08
C HIS A 113 0.85 12.39 4.63
N ARG A 114 -0.01 13.12 3.93
CA ARG A 114 -0.47 14.45 4.30
C ARG A 114 -1.69 14.47 5.24
N GLN A 115 -2.29 13.32 5.53
CA GLN A 115 -3.46 13.25 6.39
C GLN A 115 -3.15 13.82 7.78
N HIS A 116 -4.11 14.55 8.31
CA HIS A 116 -4.07 14.97 9.71
C HIS A 116 -4.21 13.75 10.63
N ARG A 117 -3.43 13.72 11.73
CA ARG A 117 -3.36 12.56 12.63
C ARG A 117 -4.70 12.14 13.26
N SER A 118 -5.67 13.04 13.32
CA SER A 118 -7.02 12.72 13.85
C SER A 118 -7.84 11.83 12.91
N THR A 119 -7.39 11.67 11.66
CA THR A 119 -8.11 10.93 10.61
C THR A 119 -7.17 10.06 9.77
N TRP A 120 -6.10 9.54 10.35
CA TRP A 120 -5.19 8.65 9.66
C TRP A 120 -5.90 7.37 9.21
N ALA A 121 -5.93 7.14 7.90
CA ALA A 121 -6.42 5.89 7.32
C ALA A 121 -5.38 4.78 7.52
N TYR A 122 -5.81 3.66 8.10
CA TYR A 122 -4.95 2.50 8.26
C TYR A 122 -4.94 1.61 7.01
N GLU A 123 -6.10 1.33 6.43
CA GLU A 123 -6.20 0.45 5.26
C GLU A 123 -7.02 1.10 4.15
N VAL A 124 -6.46 1.08 2.94
CA VAL A 124 -7.14 1.55 1.73
C VAL A 124 -6.91 0.53 0.62
N VAL A 125 -7.98 -0.10 0.16
CA VAL A 125 -7.94 -1.05 -0.96
C VAL A 125 -8.15 -0.29 -2.26
N LEU A 126 -7.18 -0.40 -3.17
CA LEU A 126 -7.26 0.18 -4.51
C LEU A 126 -7.69 -0.87 -5.53
N ARG A 127 -8.61 -0.50 -6.40
CA ARG A 127 -9.03 -1.32 -7.53
C ARG A 127 -9.60 -0.48 -8.64
N PRO A 128 -9.51 -0.94 -9.91
CA PRO A 128 -10.24 -0.34 -11.02
C PRO A 128 -11.75 -0.46 -10.82
N TRP A 129 -12.50 0.41 -11.47
CA TRP A 129 -13.97 0.40 -11.43
C TRP A 129 -14.59 -0.88 -12.00
N THR A 130 -13.86 -1.61 -12.84
CA THR A 130 -14.29 -2.87 -13.47
C THR A 130 -14.00 -4.10 -12.63
N GLU A 131 -13.24 -3.98 -11.51
CA GLU A 131 -12.87 -5.12 -10.69
C GLU A 131 -14.08 -5.68 -9.95
N THR A 132 -14.23 -7.00 -9.98
CA THR A 132 -15.31 -7.73 -9.29
C THR A 132 -14.78 -8.47 -8.07
N TRP A 133 -15.63 -8.55 -7.05
CA TRP A 133 -15.31 -9.25 -5.80
C TRP A 133 -15.54 -10.76 -5.90
#